data_7c139871cf87122de6cc6dd06abf3502
#
_entry.id   7c139871cf87122de6cc6dd06abf3502
#
_cell.length_a   1.000
_cell.length_b   1.000
_cell.length_c   1.000
_cell.angle_alpha   90.00
_cell.angle_beta   90.00
_cell.angle_gamma   90.00
#
_symmetry.space_group_name_H-M   'P 1'
#
loop_
_entity.id
_entity.type
_entity.pdbx_description
1 polymer ?
#
loop_
_entity_poly.entity_id
_entity_poly.type
_entity_poly.pdbx_seq_one_letter_code
_entity_poly.pdbx_strand_id
1 'polypeptide(L)'
;MTAPVDMTTPAEPTTALVELDDVSKYYGNIRALEGVSLEVRAGEISCVLGDNGAGKSTLIKIIAGLHQHDAGDFLIEGEKTTLASPRDALDRGIATVYQDLAVVPLMPVWRNFFLGSEPTLGRGPFKRLDVGLMRETTRAELLRMGIDLRDVDQPIGTLSGGERQCVAIARAVYFGAKVLVLDEPTAALGVKQSGVVLKYVAAARDAGLGVVLITHNPHHAYLVGNRFVLLKRGVMAGSHTKDSITLDELTRQMAGGSELEELSHELERAPAPAHLGGHPTDKSGHPTDASGHPSDRSGDKD
;
A
#
# COMPACT_ATOMS: atom_id res chain seq x y z
N MET A 1 -52.74 7.59 22.14
CA MET A 1 -51.54 7.47 22.97
C MET A 1 -50.70 6.36 22.36
N THR A 2 -49.81 6.71 21.45
CA THR A 2 -48.87 5.82 20.80
C THR A 2 -47.55 5.84 21.61
N ALA A 3 -47.16 4.69 22.10
CA ALA A 3 -45.91 4.54 22.84
C ALA A 3 -44.68 4.83 21.93
N PRO A 4 -43.60 5.42 22.45
CA PRO A 4 -42.37 5.61 21.68
C PRO A 4 -41.70 4.27 21.40
N VAL A 5 -41.30 4.08 20.16
CA VAL A 5 -40.47 2.94 19.74
C VAL A 5 -39.07 3.15 20.31
N ASP A 6 -38.65 2.24 21.17
CA ASP A 6 -37.31 2.19 21.72
C ASP A 6 -36.31 1.74 20.62
N MET A 7 -35.53 2.71 20.10
CA MET A 7 -34.53 2.51 19.05
C MET A 7 -33.13 2.30 19.66
N THR A 8 -33.00 1.40 20.59
CA THR A 8 -31.69 0.95 21.10
C THR A 8 -31.57 -0.57 21.03
N THR A 9 -31.55 -1.10 19.79
CA THR A 9 -30.94 -2.40 19.58
C THR A 9 -29.45 -2.14 19.35
N PRO A 10 -28.54 -2.68 20.19
CA PRO A 10 -27.12 -2.66 19.88
C PRO A 10 -26.94 -3.41 18.55
N ALA A 11 -26.23 -2.79 17.60
CA ALA A 11 -25.85 -3.48 16.37
C ALA A 11 -25.13 -4.78 16.76
N GLU A 12 -25.61 -5.92 16.28
CA GLU A 12 -24.93 -7.20 16.48
C GLU A 12 -23.46 -7.05 16.04
N PRO A 13 -22.49 -7.64 16.76
CA PRO A 13 -21.10 -7.53 16.39
C PRO A 13 -20.93 -8.13 14.99
N THR A 14 -20.68 -7.26 14.01
CA THR A 14 -20.49 -7.66 12.62
C THR A 14 -19.28 -8.60 12.59
N THR A 15 -19.48 -9.86 12.20
CA THR A 15 -18.42 -10.86 12.12
C THR A 15 -17.27 -10.32 11.26
N ALA A 16 -16.03 -10.49 11.73
CA ALA A 16 -14.86 -10.09 10.96
C ALA A 16 -14.80 -10.87 9.64
N LEU A 17 -14.53 -10.18 8.53
CA LEU A 17 -14.32 -10.82 7.23
C LEU A 17 -13.02 -11.62 7.19
N VAL A 18 -11.98 -11.06 7.81
CA VAL A 18 -10.68 -11.70 8.02
C VAL A 18 -10.21 -11.38 9.43
N GLU A 19 -9.68 -12.38 10.12
CA GLU A 19 -9.10 -12.25 11.45
C GLU A 19 -7.80 -13.05 11.51
N LEU A 20 -6.78 -12.40 12.03
CA LEU A 20 -5.55 -13.03 12.47
C LEU A 20 -5.54 -12.97 14.01
N ASP A 21 -5.35 -14.12 14.66
CA ASP A 21 -5.27 -14.23 16.10
C ASP A 21 -3.94 -14.85 16.50
N ASP A 22 -3.10 -14.06 17.17
CA ASP A 22 -1.77 -14.44 17.66
C ASP A 22 -0.84 -15.04 16.58
N VAL A 23 -0.92 -14.52 15.36
CA VAL A 23 -0.22 -15.08 14.20
C VAL A 23 1.28 -14.80 14.27
N SER A 24 2.09 -15.86 14.09
CA SER A 24 3.54 -15.78 14.04
C SER A 24 4.11 -16.37 12.76
N LYS A 25 5.25 -15.83 12.29
CA LYS A 25 5.97 -16.28 11.10
C LYS A 25 7.47 -16.25 11.28
N TYR A 26 8.11 -17.36 10.96
CA TYR A 26 9.55 -17.55 11.05
C TYR A 26 10.16 -17.87 9.68
N TYR A 27 11.34 -17.35 9.39
CA TYR A 27 12.16 -17.72 8.25
C TYR A 27 13.52 -18.23 8.78
N GLY A 28 13.64 -19.54 8.96
CA GLY A 28 14.76 -20.13 9.67
C GLY A 28 14.81 -19.60 11.12
N ASN A 29 15.91 -18.93 11.47
CA ASN A 29 16.09 -18.33 12.79
C ASN A 29 15.58 -16.87 12.88
N ILE A 30 15.04 -16.33 11.77
CA ILE A 30 14.55 -14.95 11.75
C ILE A 30 13.06 -14.95 12.09
N ARG A 31 12.69 -14.26 13.15
CA ARG A 31 11.32 -13.99 13.53
C ARG A 31 10.80 -12.78 12.75
N ALA A 32 9.97 -13.04 11.75
CA ALA A 32 9.40 -11.99 10.91
C ALA A 32 8.10 -11.41 11.47
N LEU A 33 7.30 -12.25 12.15
CA LEU A 33 6.11 -11.84 12.92
C LEU A 33 6.03 -12.70 14.20
N GLU A 34 5.54 -12.11 15.28
CA GLU A 34 5.28 -12.79 16.54
C GLU A 34 4.03 -12.23 17.21
N GLY A 35 3.03 -13.08 17.39
CA GLY A 35 1.83 -12.74 18.15
C GLY A 35 1.02 -11.59 17.55
N VAL A 36 0.89 -11.52 16.23
CA VAL A 36 0.19 -10.41 15.56
C VAL A 36 -1.28 -10.75 15.39
N SER A 37 -2.15 -9.87 15.92
CA SER A 37 -3.60 -9.96 15.76
C SER A 37 -4.13 -8.78 14.94
N LEU A 38 -5.04 -9.05 14.01
CA LEU A 38 -5.64 -8.06 13.13
C LEU A 38 -7.08 -8.48 12.80
N GLU A 39 -8.03 -7.59 12.98
CA GLU A 39 -9.40 -7.75 12.50
C GLU A 39 -9.67 -6.87 11.30
N VAL A 40 -10.35 -7.42 10.30
CA VAL A 40 -10.83 -6.71 9.11
C VAL A 40 -12.34 -6.88 9.01
N ARG A 41 -13.08 -5.79 9.17
CA ARG A 41 -14.54 -5.80 9.17
C ARG A 41 -15.10 -5.14 7.90
N ALA A 42 -16.29 -5.55 7.48
CA ALA A 42 -17.01 -4.91 6.39
C ALA A 42 -17.26 -3.42 6.72
N GLY A 43 -17.01 -2.53 5.75
CA GLY A 43 -17.20 -1.09 5.93
C GLY A 43 -16.19 -0.43 6.86
N GLU A 44 -15.06 -1.08 7.16
CA GLU A 44 -13.97 -0.51 7.96
C GLU A 44 -12.64 -0.55 7.21
N ILE A 45 -11.77 0.43 7.51
CA ILE A 45 -10.37 0.46 7.07
C ILE A 45 -9.49 0.18 8.29
N SER A 46 -8.83 -0.99 8.29
CA SER A 46 -7.80 -1.37 9.27
C SER A 46 -6.44 -0.98 8.71
N CYS A 47 -5.80 0.02 9.31
CA CYS A 47 -4.49 0.50 8.90
C CYS A 47 -3.39 -0.27 9.63
N VAL A 48 -2.46 -0.86 8.88
CA VAL A 48 -1.25 -1.48 9.41
C VAL A 48 -0.07 -0.53 9.19
N LEU A 49 0.48 -0.02 10.27
CA LEU A 49 1.49 1.01 10.29
C LEU A 49 2.82 0.46 10.84
N GLY A 50 3.91 1.02 10.39
CA GLY A 50 5.26 0.67 10.88
C GLY A 50 6.33 1.02 9.87
N ASP A 51 7.58 1.08 10.32
CA ASP A 51 8.74 1.38 9.50
C ASP A 51 9.12 0.24 8.55
N ASN A 52 10.12 0.46 7.72
CA ASN A 52 10.69 -0.57 6.89
C ASN A 52 11.31 -1.68 7.77
N GLY A 53 10.99 -2.94 7.46
CA GLY A 53 11.40 -4.08 8.28
C GLY A 53 10.49 -4.37 9.49
N ALA A 54 9.41 -3.63 9.70
CA ALA A 54 8.46 -3.86 10.80
C ALA A 54 7.67 -5.18 10.70
N GLY A 55 7.70 -5.89 9.55
CA GLY A 55 6.94 -7.12 9.33
C GLY A 55 5.71 -6.96 8.40
N LYS A 56 5.40 -5.73 7.95
CA LYS A 56 4.23 -5.43 7.12
C LYS A 56 4.11 -6.31 5.88
N SER A 57 5.21 -6.46 5.11
CA SER A 57 5.21 -7.29 3.90
C SER A 57 5.03 -8.78 4.19
N THR A 58 5.46 -9.27 5.36
CA THR A 58 5.19 -10.65 5.78
C THR A 58 3.70 -10.84 6.10
N LEU A 59 3.10 -9.88 6.80
CA LEU A 59 1.67 -9.89 7.11
C LEU A 59 0.82 -9.91 5.82
N ILE A 60 1.15 -9.04 4.85
CA ILE A 60 0.49 -9.04 3.52
C ILE A 60 0.58 -10.41 2.86
N LYS A 61 1.77 -11.01 2.83
CA LYS A 61 2.00 -12.31 2.19
C LYS A 61 1.17 -13.43 2.83
N ILE A 62 0.93 -13.35 4.14
CA ILE A 62 0.04 -14.30 4.84
C ILE A 62 -1.41 -14.05 4.41
N ILE A 63 -1.91 -12.81 4.47
CA ILE A 63 -3.29 -12.47 4.12
C ILE A 63 -3.56 -12.78 2.63
N ALA A 64 -2.57 -12.55 1.77
CA ALA A 64 -2.66 -12.83 0.34
C ALA A 64 -2.46 -14.31 -0.03
N GLY A 65 -2.22 -15.21 0.93
CA GLY A 65 -2.00 -16.64 0.67
C GLY A 65 -0.68 -16.99 -0.02
N LEU A 66 0.30 -16.06 -0.01
CA LEU A 66 1.66 -16.32 -0.53
C LEU A 66 2.51 -17.12 0.47
N HIS A 67 2.27 -16.93 1.75
CA HIS A 67 2.94 -17.65 2.83
C HIS A 67 1.93 -18.12 3.87
N GLN A 68 2.18 -19.29 4.44
CA GLN A 68 1.44 -19.77 5.60
C GLN A 68 2.10 -19.21 6.87
N HIS A 69 1.29 -18.93 7.89
CA HIS A 69 1.76 -18.65 9.25
C HIS A 69 2.27 -19.95 9.90
N ASP A 70 3.12 -19.83 10.92
CA ASP A 70 3.70 -20.98 11.62
C ASP A 70 3.02 -21.23 12.97
N ALA A 71 2.38 -20.20 13.57
CA ALA A 71 1.57 -20.30 14.79
C ALA A 71 0.43 -19.29 14.77
N GLY A 72 -0.54 -19.46 15.66
CA GLY A 72 -1.76 -18.66 15.71
C GLY A 72 -2.84 -19.15 14.75
N ASP A 73 -3.89 -18.38 14.62
CA ASP A 73 -5.06 -18.73 13.82
C ASP A 73 -5.32 -17.68 12.74
N PHE A 74 -5.64 -18.13 11.54
CA PHE A 74 -6.15 -17.30 10.46
C PHE A 74 -7.60 -17.70 10.19
N LEU A 75 -8.53 -16.73 10.32
CA LEU A 75 -9.95 -16.99 10.15
C LEU A 75 -10.50 -16.14 8.99
N ILE A 76 -11.41 -16.71 8.22
CA ILE A 76 -12.21 -16.01 7.21
C ILE A 76 -13.68 -16.23 7.58
N GLU A 77 -14.41 -15.13 7.78
CA GLU A 77 -15.83 -15.16 8.18
C GLU A 77 -16.06 -16.04 9.43
N GLY A 78 -15.10 -16.06 10.36
CA GLY A 78 -15.13 -16.84 11.60
C GLY A 78 -14.67 -18.30 11.48
N GLU A 79 -14.37 -18.78 10.28
CA GLU A 79 -13.87 -20.14 10.07
C GLU A 79 -12.35 -20.18 10.00
N LYS A 80 -11.71 -21.00 10.86
CA LYS A 80 -10.26 -21.26 10.79
C LYS A 80 -9.90 -21.85 9.45
N THR A 81 -8.91 -21.23 8.81
CA THR A 81 -8.51 -21.61 7.47
C THR A 81 -7.01 -21.49 7.25
N THR A 82 -6.50 -22.16 6.23
CA THR A 82 -5.14 -21.98 5.74
C THR A 82 -5.21 -21.76 4.24
N LEU A 83 -4.70 -20.63 3.78
CA LEU A 83 -4.67 -20.33 2.36
C LEU A 83 -3.56 -21.13 1.66
N ALA A 84 -3.93 -21.87 0.62
CA ALA A 84 -2.99 -22.71 -0.13
C ALA A 84 -2.21 -21.90 -1.20
N SER A 85 -2.78 -20.78 -1.67
CA SER A 85 -2.21 -19.96 -2.73
C SER A 85 -2.89 -18.58 -2.80
N PRO A 86 -2.32 -17.62 -3.53
CA PRO A 86 -2.99 -16.33 -3.81
C PRO A 86 -4.32 -16.51 -4.58
N ARG A 87 -4.44 -17.57 -5.36
CA ARG A 87 -5.68 -17.90 -6.04
C ARG A 87 -6.78 -18.27 -5.05
N ASP A 88 -6.45 -19.06 -4.04
CA ASP A 88 -7.38 -19.42 -2.97
C ASP A 88 -7.83 -18.19 -2.18
N ALA A 89 -6.92 -17.25 -1.88
CA ALA A 89 -7.27 -15.98 -1.26
C ALA A 89 -8.27 -15.18 -2.12
N LEU A 90 -7.99 -15.06 -3.42
CA LEU A 90 -8.86 -14.35 -4.36
C LEU A 90 -10.23 -15.02 -4.50
N ASP A 91 -10.28 -16.34 -4.59
CA ASP A 91 -11.54 -17.12 -4.69
C ASP A 91 -12.40 -16.97 -3.41
N ARG A 92 -11.77 -16.64 -2.26
CA ARG A 92 -12.44 -16.29 -0.99
C ARG A 92 -12.77 -14.82 -0.85
N GLY A 93 -12.50 -14.01 -1.87
CA GLY A 93 -12.79 -12.59 -1.91
C GLY A 93 -11.72 -11.69 -1.28
N ILE A 94 -10.49 -12.17 -1.08
CA ILE A 94 -9.36 -11.36 -0.61
C ILE A 94 -8.53 -10.95 -1.82
N ALA A 95 -8.59 -9.67 -2.20
CA ALA A 95 -7.81 -9.13 -3.30
C ALA A 95 -6.68 -8.23 -2.77
N THR A 96 -5.48 -8.42 -3.29
CA THR A 96 -4.29 -7.64 -2.90
C THR A 96 -3.80 -6.77 -4.06
N VAL A 97 -3.63 -5.49 -3.79
CA VAL A 97 -2.99 -4.52 -4.67
C VAL A 97 -1.63 -4.16 -4.08
N TYR A 98 -0.58 -4.63 -4.71
CA TYR A 98 0.80 -4.41 -4.27
C TYR A 98 1.30 -3.03 -4.67
N GLN A 99 2.33 -2.53 -4.00
CA GLN A 99 3.03 -1.28 -4.31
C GLN A 99 3.52 -1.26 -5.76
N ASP A 100 4.14 -2.36 -6.21
CA ASP A 100 4.47 -2.57 -7.62
C ASP A 100 3.27 -3.20 -8.32
N LEU A 101 2.55 -2.36 -9.05
CA LEU A 101 1.33 -2.76 -9.73
C LEU A 101 1.64 -3.78 -10.84
N ALA A 102 0.99 -4.93 -10.78
CA ALA A 102 1.09 -5.96 -11.81
C ALA A 102 0.33 -5.54 -13.07
N VAL A 103 0.79 -4.47 -13.74
CA VAL A 103 0.22 -3.96 -14.98
C VAL A 103 1.19 -4.12 -16.15
N VAL A 104 0.66 -4.30 -17.35
CA VAL A 104 1.45 -4.35 -18.59
C VAL A 104 1.41 -2.96 -19.24
N PRO A 105 2.48 -2.15 -19.17
CA PRO A 105 2.44 -0.71 -19.50
C PRO A 105 1.97 -0.38 -20.93
N LEU A 106 2.33 -1.19 -21.90
CA LEU A 106 1.96 -1.00 -23.32
C LEU A 106 0.58 -1.54 -23.68
N MET A 107 -0.07 -2.23 -22.76
CA MET A 107 -1.39 -2.82 -22.97
C MET A 107 -2.48 -1.79 -22.64
N PRO A 108 -3.60 -1.74 -23.40
CA PRO A 108 -4.73 -0.88 -23.11
C PRO A 108 -5.27 -1.03 -21.68
N VAL A 109 -5.86 0.05 -21.15
CA VAL A 109 -6.46 0.05 -19.79
C VAL A 109 -7.50 -1.06 -19.66
N TRP A 110 -8.44 -1.17 -20.60
CA TRP A 110 -9.48 -2.20 -20.54
C TRP A 110 -8.91 -3.64 -20.53
N ARG A 111 -7.79 -3.87 -21.20
CA ARG A 111 -7.17 -5.19 -21.23
C ARG A 111 -6.41 -5.49 -19.94
N ASN A 112 -5.75 -4.49 -19.33
CA ASN A 112 -5.18 -4.62 -17.99
C ASN A 112 -6.26 -4.87 -16.94
N PHE A 113 -7.41 -4.21 -17.05
CA PHE A 113 -8.54 -4.38 -16.14
C PHE A 113 -9.03 -5.84 -16.09
N PHE A 114 -9.12 -6.50 -17.24
CA PHE A 114 -9.60 -7.88 -17.36
C PHE A 114 -8.50 -8.93 -17.40
N LEU A 115 -7.24 -8.57 -17.25
CA LEU A 115 -6.10 -9.49 -17.38
C LEU A 115 -6.24 -10.73 -16.47
N GLY A 116 -6.32 -11.93 -17.09
CA GLY A 116 -6.52 -13.20 -16.37
C GLY A 116 -7.98 -13.54 -16.06
N SER A 117 -8.95 -12.68 -16.47
CA SER A 117 -10.39 -12.91 -16.28
C SER A 117 -11.16 -12.37 -17.50
N GLU A 118 -10.59 -12.58 -18.69
CA GLU A 118 -11.12 -12.03 -19.94
C GLU A 118 -12.43 -12.72 -20.36
N PRO A 119 -13.55 -11.98 -20.52
CA PRO A 119 -14.77 -12.52 -21.08
C PRO A 119 -14.60 -12.92 -22.55
N THR A 120 -15.19 -14.03 -22.93
CA THR A 120 -15.06 -14.57 -24.29
C THR A 120 -16.41 -14.84 -24.92
N LEU A 121 -16.51 -14.57 -26.22
CA LEU A 121 -17.61 -14.95 -27.10
C LEU A 121 -17.29 -16.27 -27.80
N GLY A 122 -18.33 -17.07 -28.08
CA GLY A 122 -18.20 -18.33 -28.82
C GLY A 122 -17.89 -19.56 -27.92
N ARG A 123 -17.73 -20.73 -28.56
CA ARG A 123 -17.47 -22.01 -27.87
C ARG A 123 -16.31 -22.75 -28.53
N GLY A 124 -15.60 -23.54 -27.73
CA GLY A 124 -14.51 -24.41 -28.19
C GLY A 124 -13.38 -23.63 -28.86
N PRO A 125 -12.88 -24.07 -30.04
CA PRO A 125 -11.75 -23.45 -30.73
C PRO A 125 -12.08 -22.08 -31.35
N PHE A 126 -13.36 -21.68 -31.40
CA PHE A 126 -13.81 -20.38 -31.96
C PHE A 126 -14.02 -19.33 -30.86
N LYS A 127 -13.49 -19.54 -29.66
CA LYS A 127 -13.50 -18.52 -28.60
C LYS A 127 -12.68 -17.30 -29.03
N ARG A 128 -13.27 -16.13 -28.87
CA ARG A 128 -12.59 -14.83 -29.05
C ARG A 128 -12.92 -13.90 -27.89
N LEU A 129 -12.07 -12.94 -27.61
CA LEU A 129 -12.32 -11.95 -26.56
C LEU A 129 -13.55 -11.12 -26.88
N ASP A 130 -14.38 -10.84 -25.89
CA ASP A 130 -15.45 -9.86 -25.97
C ASP A 130 -14.92 -8.46 -25.68
N VAL A 131 -14.22 -7.89 -26.67
CA VAL A 131 -13.58 -6.59 -26.54
C VAL A 131 -14.59 -5.46 -26.32
N GLY A 132 -15.80 -5.58 -26.93
CA GLY A 132 -16.87 -4.61 -26.73
C GLY A 132 -17.28 -4.52 -25.26
N LEU A 133 -17.66 -5.66 -24.68
CA LEU A 133 -18.02 -5.76 -23.27
C LEU A 133 -16.89 -5.28 -22.35
N MET A 134 -15.64 -5.71 -22.61
CA MET A 134 -14.49 -5.30 -21.80
C MET A 134 -14.29 -3.79 -21.76
N ARG A 135 -14.40 -3.11 -22.91
CA ARG A 135 -14.27 -1.64 -23.00
C ARG A 135 -15.39 -0.92 -22.29
N GLU A 136 -16.63 -1.32 -22.55
CA GLU A 136 -17.82 -0.71 -21.95
C GLU A 136 -17.81 -0.87 -20.43
N THR A 137 -17.60 -2.10 -19.93
CA THR A 137 -17.51 -2.39 -18.52
C THR A 137 -16.38 -1.61 -17.84
N THR A 138 -15.17 -1.61 -18.43
CA THR A 138 -14.04 -0.86 -17.85
C THR A 138 -14.38 0.61 -17.70
N ARG A 139 -14.95 1.23 -18.76
CA ARG A 139 -15.34 2.65 -18.71
C ARG A 139 -16.41 2.90 -17.64
N ALA A 140 -17.44 2.07 -17.57
CA ALA A 140 -18.52 2.20 -16.60
C ALA A 140 -18.01 2.06 -15.16
N GLU A 141 -17.18 1.06 -14.88
CA GLU A 141 -16.65 0.81 -13.54
C GLU A 141 -15.69 1.91 -13.08
N LEU A 142 -14.81 2.39 -13.96
CA LEU A 142 -13.94 3.51 -13.65
C LEU A 142 -14.74 4.78 -13.39
N LEU A 143 -15.75 5.07 -14.22
CA LEU A 143 -16.62 6.23 -14.02
C LEU A 143 -17.43 6.13 -12.73
N ARG A 144 -17.95 4.94 -12.38
CA ARG A 144 -18.66 4.68 -11.12
C ARG A 144 -17.80 5.00 -9.90
N MET A 145 -16.51 4.73 -10.00
CA MET A 145 -15.54 5.11 -8.98
C MET A 145 -15.05 6.56 -9.09
N GLY A 146 -15.57 7.36 -10.03
CA GLY A 146 -15.22 8.76 -10.24
C GLY A 146 -13.93 8.97 -11.05
N ILE A 147 -13.45 7.93 -11.76
CA ILE A 147 -12.30 8.02 -12.66
C ILE A 147 -12.82 8.27 -14.07
N ASP A 148 -12.75 9.51 -14.51
CA ASP A 148 -13.11 9.86 -15.89
C ASP A 148 -11.88 9.77 -16.79
N LEU A 149 -11.65 8.60 -17.38
CA LEU A 149 -10.62 8.41 -18.40
C LEU A 149 -11.16 8.79 -19.78
N ARG A 150 -10.43 9.65 -20.48
CA ARG A 150 -10.78 10.08 -21.85
C ARG A 150 -10.90 8.89 -22.80
N ASP A 151 -9.99 7.92 -22.66
CA ASP A 151 -9.92 6.75 -23.54
C ASP A 151 -9.42 5.52 -22.77
N VAL A 152 -10.23 4.45 -22.75
CA VAL A 152 -9.84 3.16 -22.15
C VAL A 152 -8.94 2.33 -23.08
N ASP A 153 -8.81 2.71 -24.35
CA ASP A 153 -7.91 2.08 -25.32
C ASP A 153 -6.46 2.58 -25.19
N GLN A 154 -6.22 3.68 -24.47
CA GLN A 154 -4.85 4.16 -24.25
C GLN A 154 -4.02 3.14 -23.45
N PRO A 155 -2.69 3.04 -23.70
CA PRO A 155 -1.81 2.21 -22.91
C PRO A 155 -1.84 2.64 -21.44
N ILE A 156 -1.94 1.68 -20.49
CA ILE A 156 -2.03 2.00 -19.05
C ILE A 156 -0.77 2.73 -18.53
N GLY A 157 0.37 2.53 -19.20
CA GLY A 157 1.61 3.24 -18.88
C GLY A 157 1.55 4.76 -19.09
N THR A 158 0.58 5.28 -19.89
CA THR A 158 0.38 6.71 -20.10
C THR A 158 -0.39 7.38 -18.96
N LEU A 159 -1.00 6.60 -18.07
CA LEU A 159 -1.69 7.09 -16.89
C LEU A 159 -0.69 7.53 -15.82
N SER A 160 -1.09 8.51 -15.02
CA SER A 160 -0.35 8.88 -13.80
C SER A 160 -0.31 7.70 -12.81
N GLY A 161 0.64 7.71 -11.86
CA GLY A 161 0.75 6.69 -10.83
C GLY A 161 -0.56 6.50 -10.05
N GLY A 162 -1.20 7.60 -9.67
CA GLY A 162 -2.48 7.57 -8.95
C GLY A 162 -3.62 6.96 -9.78
N GLU A 163 -3.72 7.29 -11.08
CA GLU A 163 -4.74 6.70 -11.97
C GLU A 163 -4.52 5.20 -12.14
N ARG A 164 -3.28 4.74 -12.32
CA ARG A 164 -2.97 3.29 -12.37
C ARG A 164 -3.38 2.58 -11.08
N GLN A 165 -3.10 3.18 -9.93
CA GLN A 165 -3.52 2.64 -8.63
C GLN A 165 -5.04 2.53 -8.54
N CYS A 166 -5.75 3.55 -8.97
CA CYS A 166 -7.21 3.57 -8.97
C CYS A 166 -7.80 2.50 -9.92
N VAL A 167 -7.20 2.27 -11.09
CA VAL A 167 -7.60 1.17 -11.99
C VAL A 167 -7.43 -0.19 -11.33
N ALA A 168 -6.33 -0.41 -10.59
CA ALA A 168 -6.10 -1.66 -9.86
C ALA A 168 -7.12 -1.87 -8.73
N ILE A 169 -7.46 -0.82 -7.98
CA ILE A 169 -8.51 -0.85 -6.96
C ILE A 169 -9.88 -1.15 -7.58
N ALA A 170 -10.26 -0.43 -8.66
CA ALA A 170 -11.51 -0.63 -9.35
C ALA A 170 -11.67 -2.06 -9.88
N ARG A 171 -10.59 -2.62 -10.43
CA ARG A 171 -10.53 -4.02 -10.85
C ARG A 171 -10.82 -4.98 -9.70
N ALA A 172 -10.17 -4.81 -8.55
CA ALA A 172 -10.37 -5.66 -7.38
C ALA A 172 -11.83 -5.63 -6.90
N VAL A 173 -12.42 -4.45 -6.84
CA VAL A 173 -13.84 -4.25 -6.47
C VAL A 173 -14.77 -4.93 -7.49
N TYR A 174 -14.55 -4.74 -8.79
CA TYR A 174 -15.37 -5.31 -9.85
C TYR A 174 -15.39 -6.84 -9.82
N PHE A 175 -14.25 -7.47 -9.54
CA PHE A 175 -14.14 -8.94 -9.47
C PHE A 175 -14.59 -9.53 -8.12
N GLY A 176 -15.30 -8.75 -7.30
CA GLY A 176 -16.02 -9.24 -6.12
C GLY A 176 -15.16 -9.39 -4.87
N ALA A 177 -14.13 -8.56 -4.72
CA ALA A 177 -13.41 -8.51 -3.46
C ALA A 177 -14.37 -8.16 -2.31
N LYS A 178 -14.30 -8.92 -1.22
CA LYS A 178 -14.89 -8.60 0.09
C LYS A 178 -13.88 -7.87 0.96
N VAL A 179 -12.61 -8.27 0.84
CA VAL A 179 -11.47 -7.66 1.52
C VAL A 179 -10.46 -7.17 0.50
N LEU A 180 -10.09 -5.90 0.62
CA LEU A 180 -9.11 -5.23 -0.23
C LEU A 180 -7.85 -4.93 0.58
N VAL A 181 -6.75 -5.58 0.24
CA VAL A 181 -5.42 -5.33 0.86
C VAL A 181 -4.63 -4.39 -0.05
N LEU A 182 -4.20 -3.26 0.49
CA LEU A 182 -3.46 -2.22 -0.23
C LEU A 182 -2.08 -2.05 0.39
N ASP A 183 -1.04 -2.37 -0.38
CA ASP A 183 0.36 -2.25 0.05
C ASP A 183 0.94 -0.93 -0.43
N GLU A 184 1.15 0.00 0.49
CA GLU A 184 1.74 1.34 0.24
C GLU A 184 1.11 2.08 -0.96
N PRO A 185 -0.23 2.17 -1.08
CA PRO A 185 -0.89 2.62 -2.31
C PRO A 185 -0.62 4.08 -2.67
N THR A 186 -0.06 4.85 -1.75
CA THR A 186 0.29 6.27 -1.92
C THR A 186 1.79 6.52 -1.96
N ALA A 187 2.62 5.47 -1.90
CA ALA A 187 4.07 5.60 -2.01
C ALA A 187 4.46 6.19 -3.38
N ALA A 188 5.46 7.07 -3.38
CA ALA A 188 5.95 7.73 -4.58
C ALA A 188 4.91 8.57 -5.36
N LEU A 189 3.78 8.91 -4.75
CA LEU A 189 2.77 9.80 -5.33
C LEU A 189 2.85 11.20 -4.72
N GLY A 190 2.60 12.21 -5.55
CA GLY A 190 2.43 13.59 -5.07
C GLY A 190 1.14 13.75 -4.24
N VAL A 191 1.07 14.81 -3.43
CA VAL A 191 -0.05 15.06 -2.49
C VAL A 191 -1.44 14.98 -3.14
N LYS A 192 -1.59 15.59 -4.35
CA LYS A 192 -2.87 15.54 -5.08
C LYS A 192 -3.25 14.13 -5.50
N GLN A 193 -2.28 13.36 -6.01
CA GLN A 193 -2.50 11.98 -6.46
C GLN A 193 -2.81 11.05 -5.28
N SER A 194 -2.09 11.20 -4.16
CA SER A 194 -2.39 10.47 -2.92
C SER A 194 -3.80 10.75 -2.42
N GLY A 195 -4.24 12.02 -2.45
CA GLY A 195 -5.59 12.41 -2.08
C GLY A 195 -6.67 11.74 -2.95
N VAL A 196 -6.40 11.59 -4.25
CA VAL A 196 -7.30 10.86 -5.17
C VAL A 196 -7.36 9.38 -4.78
N VAL A 197 -6.22 8.70 -4.60
CA VAL A 197 -6.18 7.29 -4.20
C VAL A 197 -6.91 7.06 -2.88
N LEU A 198 -6.67 7.90 -1.86
CA LEU A 198 -7.34 7.78 -0.56
C LEU A 198 -8.87 7.95 -0.65
N LYS A 199 -9.38 8.78 -1.58
CA LYS A 199 -10.82 8.86 -1.85
C LYS A 199 -11.37 7.53 -2.36
N TYR A 200 -10.64 6.81 -3.23
CA TYR A 200 -11.08 5.49 -3.71
C TYR A 200 -11.01 4.42 -2.64
N VAL A 201 -10.01 4.49 -1.76
CA VAL A 201 -9.94 3.63 -0.57
C VAL A 201 -11.17 3.83 0.32
N ALA A 202 -11.54 5.09 0.57
CA ALA A 202 -12.76 5.41 1.32
C ALA A 202 -14.04 4.96 0.58
N ALA A 203 -14.12 5.14 -0.74
CA ALA A 203 -15.26 4.68 -1.54
C ALA A 203 -15.42 3.15 -1.51
N ALA A 204 -14.32 2.38 -1.52
CA ALA A 204 -14.36 0.93 -1.37
C ALA A 204 -14.92 0.53 0.02
N ARG A 205 -14.48 1.18 1.10
CA ARG A 205 -15.06 1.02 2.43
C ARG A 205 -16.57 1.32 2.44
N ASP A 206 -16.96 2.46 1.87
CA ASP A 206 -18.37 2.91 1.85
C ASP A 206 -19.25 1.99 1.00
N ALA A 207 -18.65 1.25 0.04
CA ALA A 207 -19.30 0.17 -0.68
C ALA A 207 -19.42 -1.14 0.11
N GLY A 208 -18.98 -1.17 1.38
CA GLY A 208 -19.10 -2.30 2.30
C GLY A 208 -17.90 -3.25 2.31
N LEU A 209 -16.79 -2.94 1.61
CA LEU A 209 -15.59 -3.77 1.67
C LEU A 209 -14.87 -3.59 3.02
N GLY A 210 -14.24 -4.65 3.51
CA GLY A 210 -13.19 -4.54 4.50
C GLY A 210 -11.88 -4.13 3.82
N VAL A 211 -11.19 -3.12 4.33
CA VAL A 211 -9.94 -2.65 3.73
C VAL A 211 -8.78 -2.78 4.70
N VAL A 212 -7.69 -3.39 4.26
CA VAL A 212 -6.39 -3.37 4.95
C VAL A 212 -5.50 -2.38 4.23
N LEU A 213 -5.22 -1.25 4.86
CA LEU A 213 -4.33 -0.22 4.33
C LEU A 213 -2.97 -0.32 5.01
N ILE A 214 -1.95 -0.76 4.28
CA ILE A 214 -0.59 -0.83 4.79
C ILE A 214 0.16 0.41 4.34
N THR A 215 0.75 1.15 5.28
CA THR A 215 1.53 2.33 4.98
C THR A 215 2.50 2.70 6.11
N HIS A 216 3.56 3.39 5.77
CA HIS A 216 4.46 4.04 6.72
C HIS A 216 4.08 5.50 6.97
N ASN A 217 3.01 6.02 6.34
CA ASN A 217 2.56 7.40 6.48
C ASN A 217 1.37 7.51 7.43
N PRO A 218 1.55 7.97 8.68
CA PRO A 218 0.47 8.09 9.67
C PRO A 218 -0.59 9.10 9.26
N HIS A 219 -0.22 10.16 8.54
CA HIS A 219 -1.18 11.17 8.08
C HIS A 219 -2.18 10.57 7.09
N HIS A 220 -1.69 9.81 6.11
CA HIS A 220 -2.56 9.14 5.14
C HIS A 220 -3.48 8.11 5.80
N ALA A 221 -2.93 7.29 6.71
CA ALA A 221 -3.70 6.33 7.49
C ALA A 221 -4.79 7.02 8.31
N TYR A 222 -4.44 8.09 9.03
CA TYR A 222 -5.37 8.78 9.93
C TYR A 222 -6.52 9.47 9.18
N LEU A 223 -6.31 9.91 7.92
CA LEU A 223 -7.36 10.53 7.11
C LEU A 223 -8.52 9.57 6.83
N VAL A 224 -8.26 8.29 6.58
CA VAL A 224 -9.25 7.33 6.10
C VAL A 224 -9.50 6.16 7.05
N GLY A 225 -8.54 5.83 7.94
CA GLY A 225 -8.57 4.66 8.81
C GLY A 225 -9.61 4.73 9.91
N ASN A 226 -10.15 3.56 10.27
CA ASN A 226 -11.02 3.34 11.42
C ASN A 226 -10.24 2.70 12.58
N ARG A 227 -9.31 1.79 12.26
CA ARG A 227 -8.44 1.09 13.21
C ARG A 227 -6.98 1.22 12.80
N PHE A 228 -6.08 1.22 13.77
CA PHE A 228 -4.64 1.36 13.56
C PHE A 228 -3.90 0.27 14.33
N VAL A 229 -3.16 -0.57 13.63
CA VAL A 229 -2.26 -1.57 14.19
C VAL A 229 -0.83 -1.14 13.90
N LEU A 230 -0.05 -0.92 14.95
CA LEU A 230 1.35 -0.53 14.81
C LEU A 230 2.22 -1.78 14.93
N LEU A 231 3.04 -2.01 13.91
CA LEU A 231 4.04 -3.07 13.90
C LEU A 231 5.44 -2.48 14.10
N LYS A 232 6.22 -3.11 14.96
CA LYS A 232 7.63 -2.78 15.18
C LYS A 232 8.43 -4.07 15.33
N ARG A 233 9.40 -4.30 14.44
CA ARG A 233 10.30 -5.49 14.48
C ARG A 233 9.54 -6.83 14.58
N GLY A 234 8.45 -6.96 13.85
CA GLY A 234 7.64 -8.18 13.79
C GLY A 234 6.64 -8.37 14.92
N VAL A 235 6.56 -7.46 15.90
CA VAL A 235 5.60 -7.52 16.99
C VAL A 235 4.59 -6.38 16.91
N MET A 236 3.44 -6.57 17.53
CA MET A 236 2.42 -5.53 17.63
C MET A 236 2.79 -4.55 18.77
N ALA A 237 3.13 -3.31 18.38
CA ALA A 237 3.49 -2.24 19.31
C ALA A 237 2.25 -1.51 19.88
N GLY A 238 1.11 -1.61 19.20
CA GLY A 238 -0.15 -1.00 19.63
C GLY A 238 -1.30 -1.31 18.69
N SER A 239 -2.52 -1.23 19.21
CA SER A 239 -3.75 -1.34 18.46
C SER A 239 -4.74 -0.31 18.99
N HIS A 240 -5.27 0.54 18.09
CA HIS A 240 -6.11 1.68 18.45
C HIS A 240 -7.28 1.82 17.48
N THR A 241 -8.40 2.32 17.99
CA THR A 241 -9.48 2.85 17.14
C THR A 241 -9.24 4.35 16.89
N LYS A 242 -9.86 4.91 15.86
CA LYS A 242 -9.71 6.33 15.52
C LYS A 242 -10.09 7.26 16.67
N ASP A 243 -11.08 6.88 17.45
CA ASP A 243 -11.56 7.67 18.58
C ASP A 243 -10.67 7.58 19.83
N SER A 244 -9.79 6.56 19.88
CA SER A 244 -8.92 6.31 21.03
C SER A 244 -7.51 6.91 20.90
N ILE A 245 -7.14 7.43 19.74
CA ILE A 245 -5.80 7.96 19.47
C ILE A 245 -5.84 9.22 18.61
N THR A 246 -4.96 10.19 18.91
CA THR A 246 -4.78 11.38 18.06
C THR A 246 -3.71 11.12 16.98
N LEU A 247 -3.70 11.96 15.92
CA LEU A 247 -2.68 11.89 14.87
C LEU A 247 -1.27 12.09 15.44
N ASP A 248 -1.10 13.03 16.38
CA ASP A 248 0.19 13.32 17.01
C ASP A 248 0.70 12.13 17.83
N GLU A 249 -0.20 11.48 18.57
CA GLU A 249 0.15 10.29 19.33
C GLU A 249 0.49 9.10 18.42
N LEU A 250 -0.31 8.89 17.36
CA LEU A 250 -0.06 7.86 16.37
C LEU A 250 1.32 8.06 15.70
N THR A 251 1.63 9.31 15.34
CA THR A 251 2.92 9.68 14.74
C THR A 251 4.07 9.45 15.71
N ARG A 252 3.90 9.81 16.99
CA ARG A 252 4.91 9.62 18.03
C ARG A 252 5.19 8.13 18.29
N GLN A 253 4.14 7.31 18.37
CA GLN A 253 4.29 5.86 18.56
C GLN A 253 4.99 5.19 17.37
N MET A 254 4.69 5.63 16.14
CA MET A 254 5.39 5.14 14.94
C MET A 254 6.87 5.53 14.93
N ALA A 255 7.17 6.78 15.27
CA ALA A 255 8.54 7.30 15.25
C ALA A 255 9.45 6.70 16.34
N GLY A 256 8.91 5.86 17.25
CA GLY A 256 9.68 5.29 18.35
C GLY A 256 10.28 6.38 19.24
N GLY A 257 9.44 7.11 19.97
CA GLY A 257 9.80 8.36 20.67
C GLY A 257 11.14 8.36 21.41
N SER A 258 11.57 7.23 22.01
CA SER A 258 12.89 7.07 22.62
C SER A 258 14.04 6.99 21.60
N GLU A 259 13.83 6.39 20.42
CA GLU A 259 14.87 6.25 19.39
C GLU A 259 15.18 7.59 18.70
N LEU A 260 14.18 8.47 18.54
CA LEU A 260 14.39 9.84 18.04
C LEU A 260 15.13 10.73 19.05
N GLU A 261 14.82 10.58 20.33
CA GLU A 261 15.53 11.29 21.40
C GLU A 261 16.99 10.81 21.49
N GLU A 262 17.25 9.49 21.41
CA GLU A 262 18.61 8.94 21.37
C GLU A 262 19.38 9.43 20.13
N LEU A 263 18.75 9.40 18.95
CA LEU A 263 19.38 9.89 17.70
C LEU A 263 19.67 11.40 17.76
N SER A 264 18.75 12.18 18.34
CA SER A 264 18.97 13.63 18.58
C SER A 264 20.16 13.86 19.49
N HIS A 265 20.27 13.11 20.59
CA HIS A 265 21.40 13.16 21.50
C HIS A 265 22.72 12.69 20.87
N GLU A 266 22.67 11.66 20.00
CA GLU A 266 23.87 11.22 19.25
C GLU A 266 24.33 12.28 18.23
N LEU A 267 23.39 12.89 17.52
CA LEU A 267 23.71 13.96 16.56
C LEU A 267 24.27 15.21 17.24
N GLU A 268 23.77 15.55 18.43
CA GLU A 268 24.30 16.64 19.24
C GLU A 268 25.72 16.35 19.78
N ARG A 269 26.04 15.08 20.03
CA ARG A 269 27.36 14.62 20.51
C ARG A 269 28.37 14.35 19.43
N ALA A 270 27.92 14.15 18.18
CA ALA A 270 28.80 13.86 17.05
C ALA A 270 29.64 15.11 16.72
N PRO A 271 30.99 15.06 16.75
CA PRO A 271 31.81 16.15 16.31
C PRO A 271 31.54 16.39 14.82
N ALA A 272 31.44 17.67 14.43
CA ALA A 272 31.24 18.06 13.04
C ALA A 272 32.32 17.36 12.15
N PRO A 273 31.95 16.75 11.01
CA PRO A 273 32.93 16.09 10.15
C PRO A 273 33.99 17.08 9.70
N ALA A 274 35.26 16.75 9.98
CA ALA A 274 36.42 17.63 9.81
C ALA A 274 36.69 18.04 8.34
N HIS A 275 35.86 17.64 7.38
CA HIS A 275 36.06 17.84 5.94
C HIS A 275 35.06 18.79 5.27
N LEU A 276 34.16 19.45 6.03
CA LEU A 276 33.26 20.51 5.47
C LEU A 276 33.79 21.92 5.65
N GLY A 277 35.00 22.08 6.14
CA GLY A 277 35.67 23.37 6.32
C GLY A 277 36.73 23.64 5.25
N GLY A 278 36.39 24.47 4.28
CA GLY A 278 37.31 25.36 3.54
C GLY A 278 38.33 24.66 2.62
N HIS A 279 38.18 24.90 1.31
CA HIS A 279 39.33 24.94 0.41
C HIS A 279 40.45 25.79 1.02
N PRO A 280 41.71 25.35 1.05
CA PRO A 280 42.82 26.20 1.43
C PRO A 280 42.95 27.32 0.41
N THR A 281 42.54 28.52 0.78
CA THR A 281 42.90 29.72 0.02
C THR A 281 44.33 30.06 0.36
N ASP A 282 45.18 30.14 -0.66
CA ASP A 282 46.51 30.77 -0.54
C ASP A 282 46.35 32.18 0.02
N LYS A 283 47.33 32.59 0.82
CA LYS A 283 47.42 33.93 1.45
C LYS A 283 47.45 35.08 0.43
N SER A 284 47.46 34.81 -0.87
CA SER A 284 47.44 35.79 -1.97
C SER A 284 46.07 35.98 -2.64
N GLY A 285 45.04 35.25 -2.27
CA GLY A 285 43.67 35.49 -2.75
C GLY A 285 43.39 35.14 -4.21
N HIS A 286 44.25 34.38 -4.89
CA HIS A 286 44.00 33.92 -6.26
C HIS A 286 43.85 32.41 -6.34
N PRO A 287 42.85 31.87 -7.13
CA PRO A 287 42.73 30.46 -7.38
C PRO A 287 43.85 29.99 -8.31
N THR A 288 44.57 28.93 -7.93
CA THR A 288 45.58 28.28 -8.79
C THR A 288 44.85 27.29 -9.68
N ASP A 289 44.82 27.55 -10.99
CA ASP A 289 44.40 26.55 -11.99
C ASP A 289 45.43 25.42 -12.08
N ALA A 290 44.99 24.22 -11.77
CA ALA A 290 45.76 22.97 -11.96
C ALA A 290 45.59 22.47 -13.40
N SER A 291 46.20 23.10 -14.37
CA SER A 291 46.44 22.52 -15.70
C SER A 291 47.72 23.09 -16.33
N GLY A 292 48.87 22.67 -15.81
CA GLY A 292 50.15 22.86 -16.47
C GLY A 292 50.33 21.77 -17.55
N HIS A 293 50.06 22.13 -18.80
CA HIS A 293 50.67 21.47 -19.93
C HIS A 293 51.43 22.49 -20.74
N PRO A 294 52.74 22.29 -21.01
CA PRO A 294 53.51 23.20 -21.86
C PRO A 294 53.13 22.96 -23.32
N SER A 295 52.73 24.04 -23.98
CA SER A 295 52.58 24.08 -25.43
C SER A 295 53.97 24.11 -26.07
N ASP A 296 54.34 23.02 -26.75
CA ASP A 296 55.49 22.98 -27.63
C ASP A 296 55.09 23.60 -28.99
N ARG A 297 55.77 24.73 -29.33
CA ARG A 297 55.77 25.36 -30.66
C ARG A 297 56.98 24.88 -31.42
N SER A 298 56.76 24.14 -32.47
CA SER A 298 57.65 24.15 -33.66
C SER A 298 56.68 23.92 -34.83
N GLY A 299 56.47 24.74 -35.80
CA GLY A 299 57.38 25.49 -36.67
C GLY A 299 57.97 24.57 -37.70
N ASP A 300 57.37 24.36 -38.84
CA ASP A 300 57.90 24.76 -40.16
C ASP A 300 57.10 24.09 -41.31
N LYS A 301 56.81 24.88 -42.26
CA LYS A 301 56.89 24.82 -43.73
C LYS A 301 56.80 23.41 -44.39
N ASP A 302 55.87 23.15 -45.23
CA ASP A 302 55.83 23.38 -46.72
C ASP A 302 54.39 23.06 -47.26
#